data_3b151d34caa85f65b8b4de8b7a46e2a6
#
_entry.id   3b151d34caa85f65b8b4de8b7a46e2a6
#
_cell.length_a   1.000
_cell.length_b   1.000
_cell.length_c   1.000
_cell.angle_alpha   90.00
_cell.angle_beta   90.00
_cell.angle_gamma   90.00
#
_symmetry.space_group_name_H-M   'P 1'
#
loop_
_entity.id
_entity.type
_entity.pdbx_description
1 polymer ?
#
loop_
_entity_poly.entity_id
_entity_poly.type
_entity_poly.pdbx_seq_one_letter_code
_entity_poly.pdbx_strand_id
1 'polypeptide(L)'
;MDKNSETGRARRFWLAALVSAALLIGLAPTAAAVPPPLPGSMAAVGDSITQAASSGGSLGTDYPANSWSTGTSSTVNSHYLRLLALNPAISGQNHNRSVSGAKVADLNGQMQQVVALQPDYLTVLIGGNDLCTDTAPGMTSVSAFGSQFATAMATLATGSPNTNVYVSSIPNVYHLWELFKGNWWARFIWSVGNVCQSLLANPTSTTQADVDRRASVAQRNVDFNAQLASVCAAYVHCRWDGNAAYNTVFTTSDAAGDYFHPSIAGQAKLAAVSWGAGFWAAGAPPPNQPPVADFSYGCSDLVCSFDGSTSTDADGTVSSYAWTFGADGSGAGANADHTFSVAGTYGVTLQVTDDDGAVGSSTQQVTVSAAPPPAGTMHVADLVGSPTSRKGGWTAQVTITVVDALDAPVANATVVGGWSTGAGSSCTTGSSGTCVVSLNVNKKTGSVTWTVGSITHAALAYYPAANLESAITLNRP
;
A
#
# COMPACT_ATOMS: atom_id res chain seq x y z
N MET A 1 -59.23 -53.38 51.68
CA MET A 1 -58.19 -54.40 51.51
C MET A 1 -57.30 -53.90 50.38
N ASP A 2 -56.24 -53.41 50.81
CA ASP A 2 -54.84 -53.59 50.41
C ASP A 2 -54.46 -53.17 48.97
N LYS A 3 -53.69 -52.21 48.90
CA LYS A 3 -52.26 -51.93 49.05
C LYS A 3 -51.49 -51.84 47.73
N ASN A 4 -50.75 -50.73 47.71
CA ASN A 4 -49.41 -50.49 47.14
C ASN A 4 -49.33 -50.06 45.67
N SER A 5 -49.01 -48.83 45.49
CA SER A 5 -47.70 -48.10 45.39
C SER A 5 -46.83 -48.59 44.20
N GLU A 6 -46.64 -47.72 43.27
CA GLU A 6 -45.29 -47.40 42.86
C GLU A 6 -45.24 -46.14 41.98
N THR A 7 -44.32 -45.31 42.34
CA THR A 7 -43.99 -44.01 41.80
C THR A 7 -43.27 -44.13 40.46
N GLY A 8 -43.83 -43.54 39.41
CA GLY A 8 -43.15 -43.32 38.10
C GLY A 8 -42.98 -41.83 37.83
N ARG A 9 -41.77 -41.31 38.05
CA ARG A 9 -41.40 -39.92 37.71
C ARG A 9 -41.50 -39.68 36.19
N ALA A 10 -42.49 -38.95 35.73
CA ALA A 10 -42.53 -38.41 34.38
C ALA A 10 -41.55 -37.21 34.28
N ARG A 11 -40.45 -37.38 33.55
CA ARG A 11 -39.59 -36.27 33.14
C ARG A 11 -40.30 -35.45 32.09
N ARG A 12 -40.69 -34.21 32.44
CA ARG A 12 -41.15 -33.19 31.50
C ARG A 12 -39.96 -32.68 30.73
N PHE A 13 -39.82 -33.02 29.44
CA PHE A 13 -38.97 -32.34 28.50
C PHE A 13 -39.61 -30.98 28.16
N TRP A 14 -38.94 -29.90 28.55
CA TRP A 14 -39.22 -28.56 28.03
C TRP A 14 -38.51 -28.42 26.69
N LEU A 15 -39.25 -28.46 25.58
CA LEU A 15 -38.78 -27.96 24.29
C LEU A 15 -38.78 -26.42 24.38
N ALA A 16 -37.61 -25.84 24.51
CA ALA A 16 -37.43 -24.41 24.28
C ALA A 16 -37.46 -24.17 22.77
N ALA A 17 -38.54 -23.59 22.27
CA ALA A 17 -38.61 -23.08 20.91
C ALA A 17 -37.78 -21.79 20.85
N LEU A 18 -36.59 -21.90 20.25
CA LEU A 18 -35.82 -20.71 19.83
C LEU A 18 -36.51 -20.07 18.64
N VAL A 19 -37.25 -19.01 18.90
CA VAL A 19 -37.73 -18.09 17.84
C VAL A 19 -36.51 -17.27 17.41
N SER A 20 -35.89 -17.65 16.29
CA SER A 20 -34.90 -16.82 15.61
C SER A 20 -35.60 -15.61 15.00
N ALA A 21 -35.58 -14.48 15.68
CA ALA A 21 -35.95 -13.21 15.08
C ALA A 21 -34.87 -12.86 14.07
N ALA A 22 -35.11 -13.13 12.78
CA ALA A 22 -34.29 -12.57 11.69
C ALA A 22 -34.54 -11.06 11.70
N LEU A 23 -33.54 -10.32 12.21
CA LEU A 23 -33.48 -8.86 12.09
C LEU A 23 -33.23 -8.56 10.61
N LEU A 24 -34.28 -8.30 9.85
CA LEU A 24 -34.19 -7.66 8.54
C LEU A 24 -33.68 -6.24 8.78
N ILE A 25 -32.33 -6.07 8.76
CA ILE A 25 -31.72 -4.75 8.60
C ILE A 25 -32.06 -4.38 7.15
N GLY A 26 -33.16 -3.65 6.97
CA GLY A 26 -33.42 -2.99 5.71
C GLY A 26 -32.28 -2.00 5.47
N LEU A 27 -31.46 -2.26 4.44
CA LEU A 27 -30.59 -1.25 3.86
C LEU A 27 -31.51 -0.08 3.47
N ALA A 28 -31.53 0.97 4.29
CA ALA A 28 -32.10 2.22 3.86
C ALA A 28 -31.32 2.65 2.61
N PRO A 29 -31.99 3.06 1.51
CA PRO A 29 -31.29 3.63 0.38
C PRO A 29 -30.45 4.79 0.94
N THR A 30 -29.14 4.78 0.69
CA THR A 30 -28.26 5.89 1.02
C THR A 30 -28.86 7.12 0.36
N ALA A 31 -29.32 8.07 1.16
CA ALA A 31 -29.84 9.33 0.62
C ALA A 31 -28.70 9.94 -0.19
N ALA A 32 -28.94 10.22 -1.48
CA ALA A 32 -27.98 10.93 -2.31
C ALA A 32 -27.52 12.18 -1.55
N ALA A 33 -26.21 12.35 -1.38
CA ALA A 33 -25.66 13.48 -0.64
C ALA A 33 -26.19 14.77 -1.27
N VAL A 34 -26.83 15.62 -0.46
CA VAL A 34 -27.34 16.91 -0.94
C VAL A 34 -26.13 17.77 -1.30
N PRO A 35 -26.05 18.32 -2.52
CA PRO A 35 -24.97 19.21 -2.90
C PRO A 35 -24.82 20.35 -1.89
N PRO A 36 -23.60 20.83 -1.60
CA PRO A 36 -23.41 21.98 -0.75
C PRO A 36 -24.08 23.22 -1.38
N PRO A 37 -24.38 24.25 -0.57
CA PRO A 37 -24.90 25.52 -1.11
C PRO A 37 -24.01 26.05 -2.25
N LEU A 38 -24.64 26.74 -3.21
CA LEU A 38 -23.89 27.38 -4.29
C LEU A 38 -22.92 28.43 -3.72
N PRO A 39 -21.63 28.39 -4.10
CA PRO A 39 -20.61 29.26 -3.54
C PRO A 39 -20.78 30.72 -3.98
N GLY A 40 -20.50 31.64 -3.08
CA GLY A 40 -20.38 33.08 -3.38
C GLY A 40 -18.94 33.48 -3.74
N SER A 41 -17.97 32.58 -3.57
CA SER A 41 -16.56 32.80 -3.90
C SER A 41 -15.86 31.50 -4.26
N MET A 42 -14.83 31.57 -5.11
CA MET A 42 -14.00 30.43 -5.43
C MET A 42 -12.53 30.77 -5.59
N ALA A 43 -11.66 29.80 -5.36
CA ALA A 43 -10.26 29.84 -5.67
C ALA A 43 -9.82 28.61 -6.47
N ALA A 44 -8.64 28.70 -7.09
CA ALA A 44 -7.96 27.58 -7.70
C ALA A 44 -6.49 27.56 -7.28
N VAL A 45 -5.96 26.36 -7.04
CA VAL A 45 -4.53 26.11 -6.84
C VAL A 45 -4.06 25.01 -7.79
N GLY A 46 -2.77 24.95 -8.01
CA GLY A 46 -2.20 23.97 -8.91
C GLY A 46 -1.03 24.52 -9.70
N ASP A 47 -0.92 24.07 -10.93
CA ASP A 47 0.21 24.35 -11.82
C ASP A 47 -0.20 25.09 -13.11
N SER A 48 0.62 24.96 -14.15
CA SER A 48 0.42 25.57 -15.47
C SER A 48 -0.87 25.16 -16.17
N ILE A 49 -1.43 23.97 -15.88
CA ILE A 49 -2.71 23.55 -16.45
C ILE A 49 -3.83 24.48 -15.94
N THR A 50 -3.81 24.80 -14.65
CA THR A 50 -4.78 25.71 -14.03
C THR A 50 -4.53 27.18 -14.40
N GLN A 51 -3.29 27.57 -14.72
CA GLN A 51 -2.96 28.87 -15.33
C GLN A 51 -3.31 28.94 -16.82
N ALA A 52 -3.75 27.81 -17.43
CA ALA A 52 -4.00 27.70 -18.87
C ALA A 52 -2.80 28.14 -19.72
N ALA A 53 -1.59 27.75 -19.30
CA ALA A 53 -0.36 28.11 -20.00
C ALA A 53 -0.41 27.67 -21.48
N SER A 54 0.16 28.48 -22.36
CA SER A 54 0.21 28.29 -23.81
C SER A 54 -1.14 28.31 -24.56
N SER A 55 -2.28 28.33 -23.85
CA SER A 55 -3.61 28.23 -24.48
C SER A 55 -4.00 29.39 -25.36
N GLY A 56 -3.41 30.57 -25.17
CA GLY A 56 -3.65 31.77 -25.98
C GLY A 56 -2.69 31.97 -27.16
N GLY A 57 -1.84 30.97 -27.48
CA GLY A 57 -0.98 30.93 -28.65
C GLY A 57 0.50 31.24 -28.39
N SER A 58 0.87 32.01 -27.38
CA SER A 58 2.29 32.19 -27.00
C SER A 58 2.76 31.07 -26.08
N LEU A 59 3.83 30.41 -26.48
CA LEU A 59 4.37 29.25 -25.73
C LEU A 59 4.86 29.70 -24.35
N GLY A 60 4.52 28.92 -23.32
CA GLY A 60 4.94 29.15 -21.94
C GLY A 60 4.30 30.36 -21.24
N THR A 61 3.40 31.07 -21.92
CA THR A 61 2.68 32.21 -21.33
C THR A 61 1.39 31.77 -20.66
N ASP A 62 1.13 32.26 -19.47
CA ASP A 62 -0.10 32.01 -18.72
C ASP A 62 -1.27 32.84 -19.26
N TYR A 63 -2.43 32.18 -19.42
CA TYR A 63 -3.68 32.76 -19.87
C TYR A 63 -4.80 32.43 -18.89
N PRO A 64 -4.80 32.98 -17.67
CA PRO A 64 -5.75 32.59 -16.61
C PRO A 64 -7.23 32.83 -17.01
N ALA A 65 -7.51 33.69 -17.97
CA ALA A 65 -8.85 33.85 -18.54
C ALA A 65 -9.36 32.57 -19.23
N ASN A 66 -8.47 31.72 -19.70
CA ASN A 66 -8.77 30.41 -20.33
C ASN A 66 -8.72 29.25 -19.35
N SER A 67 -8.53 29.50 -18.05
CA SER A 67 -8.49 28.43 -17.03
C SER A 67 -9.78 27.60 -17.01
N TRP A 68 -9.65 26.30 -16.96
CA TRP A 68 -10.76 25.34 -16.78
C TRP A 68 -11.57 25.62 -15.51
N SER A 69 -10.93 26.15 -14.49
CA SER A 69 -11.49 26.39 -13.16
C SER A 69 -12.03 27.81 -13.02
N THR A 70 -11.15 28.80 -12.94
CA THR A 70 -11.47 30.20 -12.61
C THR A 70 -11.57 31.13 -13.82
N GLY A 71 -11.43 30.58 -15.04
CA GLY A 71 -11.38 31.36 -16.26
C GLY A 71 -12.68 32.07 -16.59
N THR A 72 -12.54 33.19 -17.36
CA THR A 72 -13.66 34.07 -17.82
C THR A 72 -13.97 33.88 -19.30
N SER A 73 -13.23 33.03 -20.02
CA SER A 73 -13.49 32.73 -21.44
C SER A 73 -14.77 31.90 -21.61
N SER A 74 -15.73 32.47 -22.32
CA SER A 74 -17.01 31.79 -22.64
C SER A 74 -16.80 30.50 -23.45
N THR A 75 -15.74 30.40 -24.26
CA THR A 75 -15.38 29.23 -25.02
C THR A 75 -14.96 28.07 -24.10
N VAL A 76 -14.30 28.37 -22.99
CA VAL A 76 -13.91 27.33 -22.00
C VAL A 76 -15.07 26.94 -21.13
N ASN A 77 -15.95 27.88 -20.76
CA ASN A 77 -17.07 27.65 -19.87
C ASN A 77 -16.64 26.95 -18.56
N SER A 78 -15.74 27.64 -17.87
CA SER A 78 -15.08 27.17 -16.65
C SER A 78 -16.04 26.84 -15.49
N HIS A 79 -15.55 26.27 -14.39
CA HIS A 79 -16.33 26.13 -13.14
C HIS A 79 -16.87 27.48 -12.69
N TYR A 80 -16.06 28.54 -12.76
CA TYR A 80 -16.51 29.89 -12.42
C TYR A 80 -17.70 30.35 -13.24
N LEU A 81 -17.66 30.22 -14.58
CA LEU A 81 -18.76 30.68 -15.44
C LEU A 81 -20.03 29.85 -15.24
N ARG A 82 -19.89 28.54 -14.97
CA ARG A 82 -21.03 27.67 -14.65
C ARG A 82 -21.67 28.05 -13.29
N LEU A 83 -20.83 28.36 -12.29
CA LEU A 83 -21.30 28.87 -11.00
C LEU A 83 -21.90 30.25 -11.11
N LEU A 84 -21.32 31.17 -11.91
CA LEU A 84 -21.88 32.51 -12.15
C LEU A 84 -23.27 32.45 -12.77
N ALA A 85 -23.53 31.47 -13.64
CA ALA A 85 -24.86 31.27 -14.23
C ALA A 85 -25.88 30.74 -13.19
N LEU A 86 -25.43 30.03 -12.16
CA LEU A 86 -26.29 29.47 -11.09
C LEU A 86 -26.43 30.41 -9.89
N ASN A 87 -25.39 31.17 -9.56
CA ASN A 87 -25.32 32.14 -8.46
C ASN A 87 -24.58 33.40 -8.87
N PRO A 88 -25.29 34.47 -9.32
CA PRO A 88 -24.64 35.73 -9.72
C PRO A 88 -23.83 36.43 -8.61
N ALA A 89 -24.02 36.07 -7.34
CA ALA A 89 -23.28 36.64 -6.21
C ALA A 89 -21.76 36.31 -6.27
N ILE A 90 -21.35 35.25 -6.99
CA ILE A 90 -19.94 34.92 -7.19
C ILE A 90 -19.20 35.84 -8.14
N SER A 91 -19.88 36.80 -8.75
CA SER A 91 -19.28 37.71 -9.75
C SER A 91 -18.02 38.40 -9.25
N GLY A 92 -16.91 38.21 -9.96
CA GLY A 92 -15.60 38.76 -9.62
C GLY A 92 -14.87 38.08 -8.44
N GLN A 93 -15.44 37.00 -7.86
CA GLN A 93 -14.87 36.26 -6.75
C GLN A 93 -14.21 34.94 -7.22
N ASN A 94 -13.39 35.00 -8.29
CA ASN A 94 -12.73 33.86 -8.94
C ASN A 94 -11.20 34.00 -8.87
N HIS A 95 -10.61 33.57 -7.78
CA HIS A 95 -9.20 33.80 -7.47
C HIS A 95 -8.32 32.62 -7.96
N ASN A 96 -7.45 32.87 -8.94
CA ASN A 96 -6.46 31.90 -9.37
C ASN A 96 -5.16 32.09 -8.55
N ARG A 97 -4.76 31.06 -7.76
CA ARG A 97 -3.53 31.02 -6.96
C ARG A 97 -2.58 29.92 -7.43
N SER A 98 -2.88 29.27 -8.57
CA SER A 98 -1.95 28.32 -9.20
C SER A 98 -0.70 29.02 -9.71
N VAL A 99 0.39 28.27 -9.87
CA VAL A 99 1.68 28.79 -10.33
C VAL A 99 2.25 27.86 -11.38
N SER A 100 2.56 28.35 -12.56
CA SER A 100 3.19 27.54 -13.61
C SER A 100 4.51 26.95 -13.13
N GLY A 101 4.72 25.64 -13.36
CA GLY A 101 5.88 24.91 -12.87
C GLY A 101 5.76 24.36 -11.44
N ALA A 102 4.70 24.72 -10.70
CA ALA A 102 4.54 24.27 -9.32
C ALA A 102 4.44 22.75 -9.23
N LYS A 103 5.09 22.20 -8.20
CA LYS A 103 5.01 20.81 -7.74
C LYS A 103 4.13 20.71 -6.49
N VAL A 104 3.81 19.51 -6.09
CA VAL A 104 3.06 19.28 -4.84
C VAL A 104 3.74 19.89 -3.61
N ALA A 105 5.07 20.03 -3.61
CA ALA A 105 5.84 20.72 -2.57
C ALA A 105 5.46 22.20 -2.40
N ASP A 106 5.05 22.87 -3.49
CA ASP A 106 4.69 24.29 -3.52
C ASP A 106 3.24 24.52 -3.07
N LEU A 107 2.42 23.46 -3.09
CA LEU A 107 0.97 23.55 -2.88
C LEU A 107 0.62 24.10 -1.50
N ASN A 108 1.39 23.78 -0.46
CA ASN A 108 1.13 24.31 0.88
C ASN A 108 1.24 25.84 0.93
N GLY A 109 2.17 26.42 0.19
CA GLY A 109 2.28 27.90 0.04
C GLY A 109 1.07 28.51 -0.67
N GLN A 110 0.53 27.81 -1.68
CA GLN A 110 -0.69 28.25 -2.37
C GLN A 110 -1.91 28.11 -1.43
N MET A 111 -2.01 27.03 -0.62
CA MET A 111 -3.08 26.87 0.36
C MET A 111 -3.09 27.96 1.42
N GLN A 112 -1.94 28.43 1.89
CA GLN A 112 -1.86 29.57 2.80
C GLN A 112 -2.46 30.84 2.18
N GLN A 113 -2.27 31.08 0.87
CA GLN A 113 -2.91 32.19 0.17
C GLN A 113 -4.43 32.00 0.05
N VAL A 114 -4.90 30.77 -0.16
CA VAL A 114 -6.33 30.43 -0.17
C VAL A 114 -6.97 30.64 1.20
N VAL A 115 -6.29 30.23 2.27
CA VAL A 115 -6.76 30.47 3.65
C VAL A 115 -7.00 31.94 3.92
N ALA A 116 -6.16 32.84 3.39
CA ALA A 116 -6.37 34.29 3.54
C ALA A 116 -7.61 34.80 2.79
N LEU A 117 -8.11 34.07 1.79
CA LEU A 117 -9.30 34.46 1.00
C LEU A 117 -10.60 33.88 1.59
N GLN A 118 -10.55 32.80 2.37
CA GLN A 118 -11.72 32.08 2.91
C GLN A 118 -12.78 31.75 1.82
N PRO A 119 -12.41 31.12 0.69
CA PRO A 119 -13.37 30.87 -0.38
C PRO A 119 -14.34 29.77 0.00
N ASP A 120 -15.57 29.83 -0.53
CA ASP A 120 -16.56 28.77 -0.35
C ASP A 120 -16.22 27.50 -1.16
N TYR A 121 -15.49 27.67 -2.27
CA TYR A 121 -15.11 26.59 -3.19
C TYR A 121 -13.65 26.70 -3.64
N LEU A 122 -12.95 25.58 -3.65
CA LEU A 122 -11.57 25.47 -4.12
C LEU A 122 -11.45 24.33 -5.13
N THR A 123 -10.74 24.57 -6.24
CA THR A 123 -10.30 23.50 -7.14
C THR A 123 -8.80 23.27 -7.01
N VAL A 124 -8.39 22.03 -7.07
CA VAL A 124 -6.99 21.59 -7.00
C VAL A 124 -6.67 20.71 -8.21
N LEU A 125 -5.62 21.05 -8.98
CA LEU A 125 -5.01 20.19 -9.98
C LEU A 125 -3.50 20.37 -9.90
N ILE A 126 -2.77 19.38 -9.41
CA ILE A 126 -1.34 19.44 -9.15
C ILE A 126 -0.69 18.07 -9.38
N GLY A 127 0.59 18.03 -9.73
CA GLY A 127 1.39 16.80 -9.84
C GLY A 127 1.93 16.56 -11.25
N GLY A 128 1.51 17.31 -12.23
CA GLY A 128 2.08 17.23 -13.59
C GLY A 128 3.59 17.44 -13.58
N ASN A 129 4.09 18.44 -12.86
CA ASN A 129 5.53 18.77 -12.75
C ASN A 129 6.29 17.80 -11.83
N ASP A 130 5.59 17.05 -10.97
CA ASP A 130 6.17 15.98 -10.16
C ASP A 130 6.50 14.74 -10.99
N LEU A 131 5.72 14.50 -12.06
CA LEU A 131 5.95 13.48 -13.06
C LEU A 131 6.96 13.94 -14.12
N CYS A 132 6.82 15.18 -14.56
CA CYS A 132 7.54 15.79 -15.68
C CYS A 132 8.85 16.44 -15.22
N THR A 133 9.87 15.62 -15.04
CA THR A 133 11.22 16.01 -14.60
C THR A 133 12.25 15.71 -15.68
N ASP A 134 13.52 16.12 -15.47
CA ASP A 134 14.61 15.88 -16.43
C ASP A 134 14.93 14.38 -16.57
N THR A 135 14.66 13.57 -15.55
CA THR A 135 14.91 12.13 -15.56
C THR A 135 13.82 11.38 -14.77
N ALA A 136 13.51 10.15 -15.10
CA ALA A 136 12.53 9.36 -14.34
C ALA A 136 12.89 9.18 -12.84
N PRO A 137 14.16 8.98 -12.45
CA PRO A 137 14.53 9.00 -11.03
C PRO A 137 14.31 10.33 -10.32
N GLY A 138 14.24 11.44 -11.05
CA GLY A 138 13.96 12.78 -10.52
C GLY A 138 12.49 13.05 -10.17
N MET A 139 11.57 12.15 -10.53
CA MET A 139 10.16 12.26 -10.13
C MET A 139 10.02 12.27 -8.61
N THR A 140 9.10 13.05 -8.09
CA THR A 140 8.73 13.01 -6.67
C THR A 140 8.35 11.57 -6.27
N SER A 141 8.81 11.10 -5.10
CA SER A 141 8.42 9.78 -4.62
C SER A 141 6.94 9.75 -4.24
N VAL A 142 6.26 8.60 -4.35
CA VAL A 142 4.83 8.47 -4.03
C VAL A 142 4.54 8.90 -2.59
N SER A 143 5.38 8.46 -1.64
CA SER A 143 5.22 8.83 -0.22
C SER A 143 5.43 10.31 0.03
N ALA A 144 6.41 10.96 -0.61
CA ALA A 144 6.62 12.40 -0.49
C ALA A 144 5.46 13.19 -1.10
N PHE A 145 4.94 12.74 -2.26
CA PHE A 145 3.79 13.35 -2.91
C PHE A 145 2.56 13.31 -1.98
N GLY A 146 2.21 12.14 -1.47
CA GLY A 146 1.06 11.98 -0.56
C GLY A 146 1.21 12.80 0.72
N SER A 147 2.39 12.79 1.36
CA SER A 147 2.61 13.55 2.60
C SER A 147 2.59 15.07 2.39
N GLN A 148 3.12 15.58 1.27
CA GLN A 148 3.08 17.00 0.94
C GLN A 148 1.67 17.48 0.59
N PHE A 149 0.90 16.65 -0.15
CA PHE A 149 -0.51 16.92 -0.42
C PHE A 149 -1.34 16.91 0.87
N ALA A 150 -1.14 15.92 1.75
CA ALA A 150 -1.81 15.87 3.05
C ALA A 150 -1.50 17.10 3.92
N THR A 151 -0.25 17.59 3.91
CA THR A 151 0.15 18.81 4.62
C THR A 151 -0.60 20.04 4.08
N ALA A 152 -0.72 20.17 2.76
CA ALA A 152 -1.44 21.26 2.13
C ALA A 152 -2.94 21.23 2.48
N MET A 153 -3.56 20.04 2.44
CA MET A 153 -4.96 19.85 2.83
C MET A 153 -5.19 20.14 4.32
N ALA A 154 -4.28 19.74 5.21
CA ALA A 154 -4.35 20.06 6.64
C ALA A 154 -4.28 21.57 6.90
N THR A 155 -3.43 22.31 6.16
CA THR A 155 -3.37 23.78 6.22
C THR A 155 -4.72 24.40 5.86
N LEU A 156 -5.34 23.94 4.78
CA LEU A 156 -6.66 24.43 4.36
C LEU A 156 -7.74 24.08 5.40
N ALA A 157 -7.81 22.81 5.83
CA ALA A 157 -8.82 22.34 6.77
C ALA A 157 -8.74 23.07 8.13
N THR A 158 -7.54 23.48 8.54
CA THR A 158 -7.34 24.25 9.76
C THR A 158 -7.70 25.72 9.56
N GLY A 159 -7.29 26.31 8.44
CA GLY A 159 -7.41 27.75 8.21
C GLY A 159 -8.72 28.18 7.53
N SER A 160 -9.38 27.29 6.78
CA SER A 160 -10.65 27.54 6.07
C SER A 160 -11.51 26.27 6.06
N PRO A 161 -12.02 25.84 7.24
CA PRO A 161 -12.63 24.53 7.44
C PRO A 161 -13.93 24.29 6.67
N ASN A 162 -14.59 25.36 6.21
CA ASN A 162 -15.87 25.27 5.50
C ASN A 162 -15.72 25.31 3.98
N THR A 163 -14.50 25.40 3.45
CA THR A 163 -14.25 25.41 2.01
C THR A 163 -14.55 24.04 1.42
N ASN A 164 -15.44 23.98 0.42
CA ASN A 164 -15.64 22.78 -0.37
C ASN A 164 -14.49 22.62 -1.38
N VAL A 165 -13.80 21.51 -1.35
CA VAL A 165 -12.61 21.27 -2.17
C VAL A 165 -12.92 20.25 -3.25
N TYR A 166 -12.67 20.60 -4.49
CA TYR A 166 -12.66 19.66 -5.61
C TYR A 166 -11.22 19.34 -6.00
N VAL A 167 -10.86 18.08 -5.96
CA VAL A 167 -9.54 17.59 -6.35
C VAL A 167 -9.67 16.86 -7.69
N SER A 168 -9.02 17.40 -8.72
CA SER A 168 -8.94 16.77 -10.03
C SER A 168 -7.80 15.76 -10.09
N SER A 169 -8.02 14.63 -10.72
CA SER A 169 -6.94 13.73 -11.10
C SER A 169 -5.98 14.41 -12.09
N ILE A 170 -4.72 14.03 -12.01
CA ILE A 170 -3.70 14.42 -13.00
C ILE A 170 -4.06 13.72 -14.31
N PRO A 171 -4.23 14.45 -15.43
CA PRO A 171 -4.49 13.83 -16.72
C PRO A 171 -3.45 12.78 -17.10
N ASN A 172 -3.84 11.82 -17.91
CA ASN A 172 -2.93 10.76 -18.36
C ASN A 172 -1.81 11.30 -19.26
N VAL A 173 -0.66 11.59 -18.64
CA VAL A 173 0.50 12.13 -19.35
C VAL A 173 1.09 11.14 -20.36
N TYR A 174 0.93 9.83 -20.15
CA TYR A 174 1.37 8.82 -21.11
C TYR A 174 0.59 8.90 -22.41
N HIS A 175 -0.72 9.19 -22.35
CA HIS A 175 -1.54 9.40 -23.53
C HIS A 175 -1.08 10.61 -24.38
N LEU A 176 -0.59 11.66 -23.74
CA LEU A 176 0.03 12.80 -24.46
C LEU A 176 1.21 12.35 -25.32
N TRP A 177 2.12 11.51 -24.78
CA TRP A 177 3.21 10.92 -25.55
C TRP A 177 2.69 10.09 -26.73
N GLU A 178 1.65 9.28 -26.53
CA GLU A 178 1.06 8.46 -27.59
C GLU A 178 0.52 9.31 -28.74
N LEU A 179 -0.16 10.42 -28.45
CA LEU A 179 -0.73 11.33 -29.44
C LEU A 179 0.35 11.96 -30.33
N PHE A 180 1.51 12.30 -29.77
CA PHE A 180 2.47 13.16 -30.48
C PHE A 180 3.83 12.52 -30.74
N LYS A 181 4.12 11.30 -30.28
CA LYS A 181 5.41 10.61 -30.53
C LYS A 181 5.81 10.52 -31.99
N GLY A 182 4.83 10.47 -32.91
CA GLY A 182 5.04 10.47 -34.36
C GLY A 182 5.19 11.87 -34.97
N ASN A 183 4.82 12.93 -34.28
CA ASN A 183 4.87 14.30 -34.78
C ASN A 183 6.28 14.87 -34.62
N TRP A 184 6.92 15.28 -35.73
CA TRP A 184 8.30 15.74 -35.69
C TRP A 184 8.47 17.11 -35.02
N TRP A 185 7.46 18.02 -35.15
CA TRP A 185 7.47 19.31 -34.47
C TRP A 185 7.32 19.15 -32.95
N ALA A 186 6.44 18.29 -32.48
CA ALA A 186 6.30 17.99 -31.08
C ALA A 186 7.64 17.49 -30.49
N ARG A 187 8.27 16.54 -31.15
CA ARG A 187 9.58 16.01 -30.73
C ARG A 187 10.67 17.07 -30.70
N PHE A 188 10.67 17.97 -31.70
CA PHE A 188 11.61 19.08 -31.74
C PHE A 188 11.38 20.03 -30.54
N ILE A 189 10.15 20.46 -30.29
CA ILE A 189 9.80 21.34 -29.18
C ILE A 189 10.15 20.69 -27.84
N TRP A 190 9.80 19.42 -27.64
CA TRP A 190 10.12 18.66 -26.42
C TRP A 190 11.63 18.58 -26.17
N SER A 191 12.42 18.38 -27.24
CA SER A 191 13.87 18.28 -27.13
C SER A 191 14.52 19.64 -26.83
N VAL A 192 14.13 20.71 -27.57
CA VAL A 192 14.73 22.05 -27.40
C VAL A 192 14.29 22.71 -26.11
N GLY A 193 13.01 22.51 -25.74
CA GLY A 193 12.43 23.05 -24.51
C GLY A 193 12.70 22.22 -23.27
N ASN A 194 13.42 21.09 -23.37
CA ASN A 194 13.65 20.13 -22.27
C ASN A 194 12.34 19.72 -21.58
N VAL A 195 11.25 19.57 -22.36
CA VAL A 195 9.91 19.33 -21.83
C VAL A 195 9.79 17.90 -21.35
N CYS A 196 9.51 17.68 -20.06
CA CYS A 196 9.12 16.39 -19.48
C CYS A 196 10.01 15.22 -19.92
N GLN A 197 11.34 15.35 -19.78
CA GLN A 197 12.29 14.36 -20.30
C GLN A 197 12.17 13.00 -19.60
N SER A 198 11.63 12.96 -18.38
CA SER A 198 11.24 11.72 -17.72
C SER A 198 10.34 10.85 -18.60
N LEU A 199 9.41 11.45 -19.35
CA LEU A 199 8.50 10.76 -20.28
C LEU A 199 8.94 10.90 -21.74
N LEU A 200 9.27 12.12 -22.17
CA LEU A 200 9.35 12.52 -23.58
C LEU A 200 10.76 12.43 -24.18
N ALA A 201 11.79 12.07 -23.40
CA ALA A 201 13.09 11.74 -23.97
C ALA A 201 13.00 10.55 -24.93
N ASN A 202 13.74 10.61 -26.05
CA ASN A 202 13.76 9.55 -27.07
C ASN A 202 12.35 9.01 -27.43
N PRO A 203 11.40 9.87 -27.85
CA PRO A 203 9.97 9.52 -27.86
C PRO A 203 9.60 8.40 -28.82
N THR A 204 10.42 8.12 -29.84
CA THR A 204 10.23 7.04 -30.82
C THR A 204 11.06 5.78 -30.52
N SER A 205 11.89 5.79 -29.49
CA SER A 205 12.74 4.66 -29.14
C SER A 205 11.91 3.49 -28.60
N THR A 206 12.27 2.28 -29.04
CA THR A 206 11.70 1.00 -28.62
C THR A 206 12.69 0.17 -27.80
N THR A 207 13.83 0.77 -27.38
CA THR A 207 14.74 0.08 -26.46
C THR A 207 14.04 -0.22 -25.14
N GLN A 208 14.37 -1.33 -24.51
CA GLN A 208 13.72 -1.73 -23.26
C GLN A 208 13.86 -0.63 -22.19
N ALA A 209 15.01 0.01 -22.08
CA ALA A 209 15.25 1.10 -21.12
C ALA A 209 14.29 2.29 -21.33
N ASP A 210 14.02 2.69 -22.58
CA ASP A 210 13.09 3.79 -22.86
C ASP A 210 11.62 3.37 -22.66
N VAL A 211 11.29 2.10 -22.94
CA VAL A 211 9.96 1.53 -22.67
C VAL A 211 9.72 1.50 -21.16
N ASP A 212 10.66 0.97 -20.37
CA ASP A 212 10.56 0.88 -18.91
C ASP A 212 10.48 2.28 -18.26
N ARG A 213 11.26 3.23 -18.75
CA ARG A 213 11.22 4.63 -18.31
C ARG A 213 9.82 5.22 -18.49
N ARG A 214 9.22 5.10 -19.68
CA ARG A 214 7.85 5.59 -19.93
C ARG A 214 6.81 4.86 -19.08
N ALA A 215 6.94 3.55 -18.93
CA ALA A 215 6.06 2.76 -18.10
C ALA A 215 6.13 3.19 -16.63
N SER A 216 7.32 3.51 -16.12
CA SER A 216 7.50 4.01 -14.75
C SER A 216 6.83 5.37 -14.51
N VAL A 217 6.80 6.24 -15.53
CA VAL A 217 6.07 7.53 -15.45
C VAL A 217 4.54 7.30 -15.47
N ALA A 218 4.06 6.40 -16.34
CA ALA A 218 2.64 6.04 -16.39
C ALA A 218 2.17 5.45 -15.05
N GLN A 219 2.94 4.55 -14.45
CA GLN A 219 2.62 3.99 -13.14
C GLN A 219 2.64 5.07 -12.05
N ARG A 220 3.63 5.95 -12.05
CA ARG A 220 3.71 7.06 -11.09
C ARG A 220 2.52 8.00 -11.19
N ASN A 221 1.96 8.23 -12.40
CA ASN A 221 0.74 9.02 -12.58
C ASN A 221 -0.46 8.36 -11.88
N VAL A 222 -0.61 7.04 -12.02
CA VAL A 222 -1.64 6.26 -11.31
C VAL A 222 -1.43 6.35 -9.79
N ASP A 223 -0.20 6.14 -9.33
CA ASP A 223 0.14 6.18 -7.90
C ASP A 223 -0.15 7.55 -7.28
N PHE A 224 0.16 8.64 -7.99
CA PHE A 224 -0.16 10.00 -7.50
C PHE A 224 -1.66 10.25 -7.42
N ASN A 225 -2.42 9.81 -8.42
CA ASN A 225 -3.88 9.92 -8.39
C ASN A 225 -4.47 9.14 -7.22
N ALA A 226 -3.95 7.96 -6.90
CA ALA A 226 -4.34 7.21 -5.71
C ALA A 226 -4.01 7.97 -4.40
N GLN A 227 -2.88 8.68 -4.32
CA GLN A 227 -2.57 9.53 -3.17
C GLN A 227 -3.53 10.71 -3.03
N LEU A 228 -3.87 11.38 -4.15
CA LEU A 228 -4.85 12.47 -4.17
C LEU A 228 -6.22 11.99 -3.67
N ALA A 229 -6.70 10.86 -4.18
CA ALA A 229 -7.95 10.24 -3.78
C ALA A 229 -7.96 9.90 -2.27
N SER A 230 -6.94 9.19 -1.80
CA SER A 230 -6.82 8.75 -0.41
C SER A 230 -6.77 9.92 0.57
N VAL A 231 -6.02 10.99 0.25
CA VAL A 231 -5.96 12.18 1.11
C VAL A 231 -7.29 12.92 1.08
N CYS A 232 -7.92 13.09 -0.10
CA CYS A 232 -9.22 13.76 -0.23
C CYS A 232 -10.29 13.07 0.61
N ALA A 233 -10.34 11.75 0.60
CA ALA A 233 -11.29 10.95 1.37
C ALA A 233 -11.21 11.18 2.90
N ALA A 234 -10.11 11.68 3.42
CA ALA A 234 -9.96 12.02 4.84
C ALA A 234 -10.66 13.35 5.23
N TYR A 235 -11.21 14.10 4.28
CA TYR A 235 -11.80 15.43 4.52
C TYR A 235 -13.26 15.50 4.07
N VAL A 236 -14.17 15.77 4.99
CA VAL A 236 -15.64 15.81 4.76
C VAL A 236 -16.04 16.76 3.61
N HIS A 237 -15.32 17.86 3.41
CA HIS A 237 -15.61 18.84 2.37
C HIS A 237 -14.77 18.64 1.11
N CYS A 238 -14.09 17.49 0.97
CA CYS A 238 -13.32 17.17 -0.22
C CYS A 238 -14.10 16.25 -1.15
N ARG A 239 -14.02 16.55 -2.44
CA ARG A 239 -14.57 15.73 -3.51
C ARG A 239 -13.45 15.39 -4.49
N TRP A 240 -13.15 14.12 -4.59
CA TRP A 240 -12.31 13.53 -5.62
C TRP A 240 -13.07 13.41 -6.93
N ASP A 241 -12.41 13.57 -8.08
CA ASP A 241 -13.04 13.52 -9.38
C ASP A 241 -13.33 12.10 -9.91
N GLY A 242 -13.00 11.04 -9.15
CA GLY A 242 -13.17 9.66 -9.62
C GLY A 242 -12.32 9.32 -10.84
N ASN A 243 -11.12 9.87 -10.94
CA ASN A 243 -10.26 9.76 -12.13
C ASN A 243 -10.87 10.34 -13.43
N ALA A 244 -11.84 11.25 -13.36
CA ALA A 244 -12.52 11.79 -14.54
C ALA A 244 -11.55 12.49 -15.50
N ALA A 245 -10.63 13.33 -14.98
CA ALA A 245 -9.62 13.98 -15.81
C ALA A 245 -8.57 13.00 -16.35
N TYR A 246 -8.14 12.01 -15.55
CA TYR A 246 -7.20 10.96 -15.95
C TYR A 246 -7.76 10.09 -17.08
N ASN A 247 -9.03 9.68 -16.99
CA ASN A 247 -9.71 8.82 -17.96
C ASN A 247 -10.19 9.58 -19.21
N THR A 248 -10.06 10.91 -19.22
CA THR A 248 -10.47 11.73 -20.36
C THR A 248 -9.56 11.48 -21.57
N VAL A 249 -10.16 11.06 -22.67
CA VAL A 249 -9.44 10.87 -23.95
C VAL A 249 -9.27 12.23 -24.62
N PHE A 250 -8.09 12.82 -24.46
CA PHE A 250 -7.70 14.01 -25.20
C PHE A 250 -7.31 13.66 -26.62
N THR A 251 -7.45 14.64 -27.54
CA THR A 251 -7.08 14.50 -28.96
C THR A 251 -5.99 15.51 -29.29
N THR A 252 -5.44 15.44 -30.49
CA THR A 252 -4.38 16.35 -30.92
C THR A 252 -4.81 17.83 -30.94
N SER A 253 -6.10 18.13 -31.13
CA SER A 253 -6.64 19.49 -31.07
C SER A 253 -6.79 20.03 -29.65
N ASP A 254 -6.76 19.16 -28.65
CA ASP A 254 -6.86 19.55 -27.25
C ASP A 254 -5.52 20.00 -26.65
N ALA A 255 -4.40 19.84 -27.38
CA ALA A 255 -3.10 20.35 -26.97
C ALA A 255 -2.80 21.72 -27.61
N ALA A 256 -2.12 22.58 -26.86
CA ALA A 256 -1.62 23.86 -27.33
C ALA A 256 -0.44 23.69 -28.30
N GLY A 257 0.08 24.81 -28.86
CA GLY A 257 1.18 24.78 -29.80
C GLY A 257 2.52 24.28 -29.25
N ASP A 258 2.66 24.11 -27.94
CA ASP A 258 3.81 23.49 -27.29
C ASP A 258 3.71 21.95 -27.22
N TYR A 259 2.60 21.36 -27.68
CA TYR A 259 2.31 19.93 -27.64
C TYR A 259 2.41 19.31 -26.23
N PHE A 260 2.12 20.11 -25.22
CA PHE A 260 2.22 19.70 -23.82
C PHE A 260 1.06 20.21 -22.97
N HIS A 261 0.78 21.50 -23.00
CA HIS A 261 -0.32 22.07 -22.24
C HIS A 261 -1.65 21.97 -23.02
N PRO A 262 -2.80 21.98 -22.30
CA PRO A 262 -4.11 22.01 -22.96
C PRO A 262 -4.32 23.32 -23.74
N SER A 263 -4.83 23.20 -24.98
CA SER A 263 -5.35 24.32 -25.77
C SER A 263 -6.63 24.90 -25.15
N ILE A 264 -7.22 25.94 -25.74
CA ILE A 264 -8.56 26.40 -25.35
C ILE A 264 -9.58 25.25 -25.39
N ALA A 265 -9.53 24.39 -26.43
CA ALA A 265 -10.39 23.21 -26.52
C ALA A 265 -10.10 22.19 -25.42
N GLY A 266 -8.82 21.94 -25.10
CA GLY A 266 -8.41 21.10 -23.98
C GLY A 266 -8.86 21.63 -22.63
N GLN A 267 -8.74 22.93 -22.40
CA GLN A 267 -9.24 23.59 -21.20
C GLN A 267 -10.78 23.48 -21.09
N ALA A 268 -11.49 23.65 -22.20
CA ALA A 268 -12.95 23.50 -22.23
C ALA A 268 -13.39 22.05 -21.94
N LYS A 269 -12.65 21.06 -22.50
CA LYS A 269 -12.89 19.65 -22.23
C LYS A 269 -12.65 19.32 -20.76
N LEU A 270 -11.54 19.79 -20.21
CA LEU A 270 -11.21 19.61 -18.78
C LEU A 270 -12.28 20.27 -17.89
N ALA A 271 -12.71 21.49 -18.21
CA ALA A 271 -13.79 22.19 -17.50
C ALA A 271 -15.11 21.41 -17.53
N ALA A 272 -15.45 20.78 -18.65
CA ALA A 272 -16.69 20.02 -18.79
C ALA A 272 -16.64 18.73 -17.98
N VAL A 273 -15.54 17.97 -18.08
CA VAL A 273 -15.36 16.69 -17.38
C VAL A 273 -15.29 16.88 -15.87
N SER A 274 -14.48 17.84 -15.41
CA SER A 274 -14.33 18.16 -13.99
C SER A 274 -15.60 18.71 -13.37
N TRP A 275 -16.39 19.51 -14.12
CA TRP A 275 -17.71 19.95 -13.67
C TRP A 275 -18.65 18.76 -13.50
N GLY A 276 -18.66 17.80 -14.47
CA GLY A 276 -19.49 16.59 -14.41
C GLY A 276 -19.22 15.73 -13.19
N ALA A 277 -17.98 15.70 -12.71
CA ALA A 277 -17.54 15.04 -11.49
C ALA A 277 -17.67 15.93 -10.23
N GLY A 278 -18.04 17.20 -10.39
CA GLY A 278 -18.10 18.20 -9.32
C GLY A 278 -19.35 18.12 -8.46
N PHE A 279 -19.47 19.03 -7.48
CA PHE A 279 -20.54 19.06 -6.49
C PHE A 279 -21.92 19.40 -7.07
N TRP A 280 -22.01 20.21 -8.11
CA TRP A 280 -23.26 20.82 -8.61
C TRP A 280 -23.67 20.35 -10.00
N ALA A 281 -23.03 19.35 -10.55
CA ALA A 281 -23.49 18.72 -11.79
C ALA A 281 -24.81 17.97 -11.53
N ALA A 282 -25.77 18.09 -12.42
CA ALA A 282 -27.01 17.31 -12.34
C ALA A 282 -26.67 15.80 -12.44
N GLY A 283 -27.00 15.05 -11.39
CA GLY A 283 -26.68 13.62 -11.30
C GLY A 283 -25.21 13.31 -10.98
N ALA A 284 -24.44 14.29 -10.44
CA ALA A 284 -23.12 13.98 -9.94
C ALA A 284 -23.16 12.86 -8.90
N PRO A 285 -22.34 11.80 -9.05
CA PRO A 285 -22.27 10.74 -8.06
C PRO A 285 -21.84 11.30 -6.69
N PRO A 286 -22.16 10.64 -5.58
CA PRO A 286 -21.61 10.99 -4.27
C PRO A 286 -20.08 10.96 -4.32
N PRO A 287 -19.41 11.63 -3.37
CA PRO A 287 -17.95 11.50 -3.23
C PRO A 287 -17.57 10.03 -3.05
N ASN A 288 -16.51 9.59 -3.72
CA ASN A 288 -16.00 8.24 -3.57
C ASN A 288 -15.59 7.98 -2.11
N GLN A 289 -15.98 6.83 -1.56
CA GLN A 289 -15.59 6.38 -0.24
C GLN A 289 -14.50 5.31 -0.39
N PRO A 290 -13.44 5.35 0.43
CA PRO A 290 -12.42 4.30 0.38
C PRO A 290 -13.01 2.93 0.69
N PRO A 291 -12.52 1.87 0.05
CA PRO A 291 -12.94 0.51 0.34
C PRO A 291 -12.51 0.08 1.75
N VAL A 292 -13.27 -0.79 2.34
CA VAL A 292 -12.95 -1.43 3.63
C VAL A 292 -12.23 -2.73 3.35
N ALA A 293 -10.93 -2.78 3.67
CA ALA A 293 -10.15 -4.00 3.59
C ALA A 293 -10.50 -4.94 4.75
N ASP A 294 -10.83 -6.17 4.43
CA ASP A 294 -11.05 -7.24 5.40
C ASP A 294 -10.53 -8.56 4.82
N PHE A 295 -9.99 -9.44 5.70
CA PHE A 295 -9.52 -10.74 5.26
C PHE A 295 -9.55 -11.78 6.36
N SER A 296 -9.64 -13.04 5.95
CA SER A 296 -9.43 -14.21 6.78
C SER A 296 -8.21 -14.99 6.33
N TYR A 297 -7.68 -15.85 7.19
CA TYR A 297 -6.57 -16.72 6.85
C TYR A 297 -6.66 -18.08 7.57
N GLY A 298 -5.99 -19.06 6.99
CA GLY A 298 -5.78 -20.36 7.60
C GLY A 298 -4.35 -20.83 7.33
N CYS A 299 -3.65 -21.32 8.37
CA CYS A 299 -2.28 -21.80 8.24
C CYS A 299 -2.18 -23.29 8.61
N SER A 300 -1.34 -24.00 7.87
CA SER A 300 -0.81 -25.30 8.22
C SER A 300 0.69 -25.21 8.19
N ASP A 301 1.31 -25.36 9.36
CA ASP A 301 2.75 -25.16 9.53
C ASP A 301 3.20 -23.76 9.05
N LEU A 302 4.11 -23.70 8.08
CA LEU A 302 4.62 -22.47 7.50
C LEU A 302 3.79 -21.96 6.30
N VAL A 303 2.81 -22.73 5.83
CA VAL A 303 2.00 -22.39 4.66
C VAL A 303 0.68 -21.78 5.10
N CYS A 304 0.36 -20.62 4.61
CA CYS A 304 -0.91 -19.94 4.88
C CYS A 304 -1.64 -19.59 3.58
N SER A 305 -2.96 -19.74 3.62
CA SER A 305 -3.86 -19.23 2.59
C SER A 305 -4.63 -18.04 3.15
N PHE A 306 -4.73 -16.98 2.39
CA PHE A 306 -5.38 -15.72 2.74
C PHE A 306 -6.55 -15.48 1.79
N ASP A 307 -7.67 -15.02 2.32
CA ASP A 307 -8.87 -14.66 1.57
C ASP A 307 -9.30 -13.24 1.94
N GLY A 308 -9.11 -12.31 1.04
CA GLY A 308 -9.51 -10.90 1.13
C GLY A 308 -10.83 -10.58 0.40
N SER A 309 -11.55 -11.60 -0.10
CA SER A 309 -12.79 -11.41 -0.88
C SER A 309 -13.94 -10.79 -0.07
N THR A 310 -13.81 -10.75 1.26
CA THR A 310 -14.75 -10.04 2.16
C THR A 310 -14.57 -8.54 2.20
N SER A 311 -13.52 -8.02 1.58
CA SER A 311 -13.34 -6.56 1.42
C SER A 311 -14.49 -5.97 0.62
N THR A 312 -14.98 -4.82 1.05
CA THR A 312 -16.16 -4.16 0.47
C THR A 312 -15.87 -2.71 0.12
N ASP A 313 -16.61 -2.22 -0.83
CA ASP A 313 -16.70 -0.80 -1.15
C ASP A 313 -18.17 -0.36 -1.07
N ALA A 314 -18.41 0.79 -0.46
CA ALA A 314 -19.77 1.25 -0.15
C ALA A 314 -20.47 1.89 -1.36
N ASP A 315 -19.75 2.43 -2.31
CA ASP A 315 -20.26 3.17 -3.46
C ASP A 315 -19.64 2.73 -4.80
N GLY A 316 -18.76 1.70 -4.78
CA GLY A 316 -18.11 1.14 -5.96
C GLY A 316 -17.79 -0.34 -5.83
N THR A 317 -16.66 -0.73 -6.37
CA THR A 317 -16.15 -2.10 -6.33
C THR A 317 -14.65 -2.14 -6.03
N VAL A 318 -14.20 -3.13 -5.28
CA VAL A 318 -12.78 -3.37 -5.08
C VAL A 318 -12.15 -3.85 -6.39
N SER A 319 -11.26 -3.04 -6.95
CA SER A 319 -10.61 -3.28 -8.25
C SER A 319 -9.29 -4.04 -8.14
N SER A 320 -8.58 -3.93 -6.99
CA SER A 320 -7.32 -4.64 -6.80
C SER A 320 -7.01 -4.95 -5.34
N TYR A 321 -6.16 -5.98 -5.16
CA TYR A 321 -5.73 -6.49 -3.86
C TYR A 321 -4.21 -6.63 -3.88
N ALA A 322 -3.54 -6.08 -2.86
CA ALA A 322 -2.10 -6.18 -2.67
C ALA A 322 -1.78 -6.63 -1.23
N TRP A 323 -0.94 -7.65 -1.11
CA TRP A 323 -0.57 -8.25 0.15
C TRP A 323 0.87 -7.95 0.51
N THR A 324 1.11 -7.73 1.80
CA THR A 324 2.46 -7.68 2.37
C THR A 324 2.52 -8.66 3.55
N PHE A 325 3.45 -9.62 3.50
CA PHE A 325 3.65 -10.64 4.52
C PHE A 325 4.78 -10.26 5.50
N GLY A 326 4.73 -9.04 6.01
CA GLY A 326 5.81 -8.47 6.80
C GLY A 326 7.10 -8.32 5.98
N ALA A 327 8.23 -8.78 6.51
CA ALA A 327 9.51 -8.78 5.80
C ALA A 327 9.68 -10.01 4.86
N ASP A 328 8.72 -10.94 4.83
CA ASP A 328 8.85 -12.24 4.17
C ASP A 328 8.32 -12.26 2.73
N GLY A 329 7.77 -11.13 2.24
CA GLY A 329 7.36 -10.99 0.85
C GLY A 329 6.04 -10.26 0.63
N SER A 330 5.52 -10.37 -0.60
CA SER A 330 4.27 -9.74 -1.03
C SER A 330 3.49 -10.65 -1.98
N GLY A 331 2.20 -10.33 -2.16
CA GLY A 331 1.30 -11.05 -3.05
C GLY A 331 0.26 -10.12 -3.68
N ALA A 332 -0.57 -10.63 -4.58
CA ALA A 332 -1.65 -9.89 -5.21
C ALA A 332 -2.84 -10.81 -5.49
N GLY A 333 -4.03 -10.20 -5.69
CA GLY A 333 -5.29 -10.90 -5.92
C GLY A 333 -6.14 -11.06 -4.65
N ALA A 334 -7.44 -11.31 -4.82
CA ALA A 334 -8.37 -11.46 -3.69
C ALA A 334 -7.99 -12.63 -2.79
N ASN A 335 -7.41 -13.70 -3.36
CA ASN A 335 -6.84 -14.82 -2.64
C ASN A 335 -5.33 -14.87 -2.87
N ALA A 336 -4.57 -15.18 -1.82
CA ALA A 336 -3.13 -15.33 -1.88
C ALA A 336 -2.66 -16.48 -0.99
N ASP A 337 -1.76 -17.29 -1.50
CA ASP A 337 -1.04 -18.29 -0.70
C ASP A 337 0.39 -17.80 -0.44
N HIS A 338 0.87 -18.02 0.79
CA HIS A 338 2.24 -17.65 1.15
C HIS A 338 2.88 -18.73 2.04
N THR A 339 4.16 -19.01 1.81
CA THR A 339 4.96 -19.91 2.64
C THR A 339 6.01 -19.06 3.36
N PHE A 340 5.86 -18.94 4.69
CA PHE A 340 6.80 -18.22 5.52
C PHE A 340 8.12 -18.99 5.66
N SER A 341 9.22 -18.24 5.67
CA SER A 341 10.58 -18.81 5.69
C SER A 341 10.94 -19.47 7.03
N VAL A 342 10.39 -18.99 8.15
CA VAL A 342 10.63 -19.51 9.50
C VAL A 342 9.34 -19.41 10.35
N ALA A 343 9.27 -20.20 11.42
CA ALA A 343 8.20 -20.09 12.41
C ALA A 343 8.29 -18.74 13.13
N GLY A 344 7.14 -18.11 13.38
CA GLY A 344 7.09 -16.80 14.01
C GLY A 344 5.74 -16.13 13.88
N THR A 345 5.65 -14.87 14.29
CA THR A 345 4.48 -14.02 14.13
C THR A 345 4.79 -12.89 13.16
N TYR A 346 3.97 -12.75 12.13
CA TYR A 346 4.12 -11.80 11.04
C TYR A 346 2.93 -10.84 10.99
N GLY A 347 3.22 -9.55 10.82
CA GLY A 347 2.19 -8.55 10.51
C GLY A 347 1.82 -8.65 9.03
N VAL A 348 0.70 -9.29 8.72
CA VAL A 348 0.21 -9.40 7.34
C VAL A 348 -0.75 -8.26 7.07
N THR A 349 -0.50 -7.53 5.99
CA THR A 349 -1.34 -6.39 5.57
C THR A 349 -1.95 -6.68 4.21
N LEU A 350 -3.27 -6.55 4.13
CA LEU A 350 -4.00 -6.43 2.89
C LEU A 350 -4.27 -4.96 2.60
N GLN A 351 -3.91 -4.51 1.42
CA GLN A 351 -4.32 -3.24 0.84
C GLN A 351 -5.27 -3.51 -0.32
N VAL A 352 -6.42 -2.84 -0.35
CA VAL A 352 -7.38 -2.89 -1.45
C VAL A 352 -7.55 -1.52 -2.08
N THR A 353 -7.76 -1.50 -3.39
CA THR A 353 -8.03 -0.26 -4.14
C THR A 353 -9.38 -0.42 -4.83
N ASP A 354 -10.23 0.60 -4.78
CA ASP A 354 -11.51 0.61 -5.48
C ASP A 354 -11.37 0.97 -6.97
N ASP A 355 -12.47 1.01 -7.68
CA ASP A 355 -12.52 1.36 -9.11
C ASP A 355 -12.31 2.86 -9.36
N ASP A 356 -12.44 3.70 -8.35
CA ASP A 356 -12.19 5.14 -8.39
C ASP A 356 -10.77 5.52 -7.87
N GLY A 357 -9.98 4.56 -7.41
CA GLY A 357 -8.57 4.70 -7.04
C GLY A 357 -8.30 5.04 -5.57
N ALA A 358 -9.32 5.05 -4.69
CA ALA A 358 -9.08 5.17 -3.26
C ALA A 358 -8.60 3.84 -2.65
N VAL A 359 -7.94 3.90 -1.50
CA VAL A 359 -7.24 2.75 -0.91
C VAL A 359 -7.68 2.53 0.53
N GLY A 360 -8.03 1.28 0.86
CA GLY A 360 -8.24 0.81 2.21
C GLY A 360 -7.18 -0.22 2.61
N SER A 361 -6.91 -0.38 3.90
CA SER A 361 -5.97 -1.40 4.38
C SER A 361 -6.40 -2.03 5.69
N SER A 362 -6.02 -3.30 5.88
CA SER A 362 -6.22 -4.07 7.11
C SER A 362 -4.96 -4.84 7.44
N THR A 363 -4.58 -4.90 8.73
CA THR A 363 -3.40 -5.63 9.19
C THR A 363 -3.78 -6.58 10.31
N GLN A 364 -3.36 -7.85 10.20
CA GLN A 364 -3.54 -8.87 11.24
C GLN A 364 -2.20 -9.51 11.61
N GLN A 365 -2.09 -9.99 12.86
CA GLN A 365 -0.94 -10.76 13.32
C GLN A 365 -1.18 -12.23 13.02
N VAL A 366 -0.35 -12.82 12.16
CA VAL A 366 -0.42 -14.22 11.73
C VAL A 366 0.72 -14.99 12.36
N THR A 367 0.41 -16.02 13.12
CA THR A 367 1.42 -16.87 13.76
C THR A 367 1.52 -18.20 13.01
N VAL A 368 2.72 -18.56 12.60
CA VAL A 368 3.03 -19.82 11.92
C VAL A 368 4.02 -20.66 12.75
N SER A 369 3.87 -21.95 12.72
CA SER A 369 4.71 -22.91 13.44
C SER A 369 5.48 -23.79 12.46
N ALA A 370 6.63 -24.29 12.85
CA ALA A 370 7.29 -25.33 12.05
C ALA A 370 6.47 -26.63 12.09
N ALA A 371 6.50 -27.37 10.99
CA ALA A 371 5.90 -28.71 10.97
C ALA A 371 6.55 -29.59 12.05
N PRO A 372 5.77 -30.39 12.78
CA PRO A 372 6.33 -31.33 13.73
C PRO A 372 7.24 -32.35 13.00
N PRO A 373 8.30 -32.84 13.64
CA PRO A 373 9.16 -33.84 13.04
C PRO A 373 8.35 -35.09 12.65
N PRO A 374 8.69 -35.78 11.56
CA PRO A 374 8.00 -37.02 11.17
C PRO A 374 8.03 -38.05 12.29
N ALA A 375 6.95 -38.81 12.46
CA ALA A 375 6.90 -39.92 13.43
C ALA A 375 8.04 -40.92 13.20
N GLY A 376 8.60 -41.45 14.28
CA GLY A 376 9.73 -42.37 14.19
C GLY A 376 11.09 -41.68 13.97
N THR A 377 11.17 -40.37 14.14
CA THR A 377 12.43 -39.60 14.07
C THR A 377 12.89 -39.15 15.46
N MET A 378 14.16 -38.74 15.54
CA MET A 378 14.76 -38.07 16.68
C MET A 378 15.62 -36.88 16.22
N HIS A 379 15.81 -35.93 17.11
CA HIS A 379 16.58 -34.73 16.85
C HIS A 379 17.29 -34.22 18.11
N VAL A 380 18.20 -33.22 17.95
CA VAL A 380 18.83 -32.55 19.08
C VAL A 380 17.92 -31.44 19.58
N ALA A 381 17.49 -31.56 20.83
CA ALA A 381 16.68 -30.52 21.48
C ALA A 381 17.53 -29.43 22.13
N ASP A 382 18.73 -29.76 22.61
CA ASP A 382 19.54 -28.77 23.34
C ASP A 382 21.02 -29.17 23.37
N LEU A 383 21.90 -28.14 23.40
CA LEU A 383 23.34 -28.23 23.59
C LEU A 383 23.78 -27.30 24.71
N VAL A 384 24.15 -27.85 25.87
CA VAL A 384 24.59 -27.04 27.02
C VAL A 384 26.10 -27.13 27.20
N GLY A 385 26.78 -25.98 27.13
CA GLY A 385 28.23 -25.88 27.31
C GLY A 385 28.63 -25.67 28.78
N SER A 386 29.61 -26.41 29.29
CA SER A 386 30.15 -26.29 30.64
C SER A 386 31.70 -26.26 30.63
N PRO A 387 32.31 -25.09 30.32
CA PRO A 387 33.74 -24.98 30.32
C PRO A 387 34.32 -24.89 31.74
N THR A 388 35.40 -25.62 32.03
CA THR A 388 36.06 -25.63 33.35
C THR A 388 37.55 -25.45 33.24
N SER A 389 38.13 -24.62 34.17
CA SER A 389 39.59 -24.36 34.21
C SER A 389 40.33 -25.61 34.75
N ARG A 390 41.54 -25.88 34.19
CA ARG A 390 42.45 -26.89 34.70
C ARG A 390 43.93 -26.46 34.56
N LYS A 391 44.81 -27.16 35.28
CA LYS A 391 46.26 -26.87 35.20
C LYS A 391 46.76 -27.09 33.74
N GLY A 392 47.21 -26.00 33.11
CA GLY A 392 47.77 -26.04 31.73
C GLY A 392 46.73 -25.81 30.62
N GLY A 393 45.48 -25.57 30.93
CA GLY A 393 44.41 -25.31 29.94
C GLY A 393 43.03 -25.26 30.57
N TRP A 394 42.05 -25.74 29.81
CA TRP A 394 40.66 -25.86 30.25
C TRP A 394 39.99 -27.07 29.60
N THR A 395 38.88 -27.51 30.14
CA THR A 395 38.08 -28.58 29.59
C THR A 395 36.81 -27.96 29.01
N ALA A 396 36.56 -28.15 27.73
CA ALA A 396 35.29 -27.91 27.08
C ALA A 396 34.41 -29.14 27.25
N GLN A 397 33.21 -28.96 27.79
CA GLN A 397 32.25 -30.01 27.95
C GLN A 397 30.91 -29.60 27.37
N VAL A 398 30.25 -30.48 26.60
CA VAL A 398 28.93 -30.26 26.03
C VAL A 398 28.01 -31.39 26.47
N THR A 399 26.91 -31.02 27.11
CA THR A 399 25.78 -31.91 27.34
C THR A 399 24.83 -31.81 26.17
N ILE A 400 24.48 -32.96 25.58
CA ILE A 400 23.61 -33.06 24.39
C ILE A 400 22.32 -33.69 24.82
N THR A 401 21.18 -33.10 24.49
CA THR A 401 19.85 -33.66 24.73
C THR A 401 19.27 -34.12 23.39
N VAL A 402 18.86 -35.40 23.30
CA VAL A 402 18.22 -35.99 22.14
C VAL A 402 16.79 -36.39 22.53
N VAL A 403 15.82 -35.95 21.70
CA VAL A 403 14.39 -36.24 21.87
C VAL A 403 13.81 -36.84 20.60
N ASP A 404 12.66 -37.52 20.72
CA ASP A 404 11.88 -37.99 19.57
C ASP A 404 10.98 -36.90 18.99
N ALA A 405 10.14 -37.24 18.01
CA ALA A 405 9.20 -36.33 17.36
C ALA A 405 8.09 -35.73 18.28
N LEU A 406 7.95 -36.27 19.49
CA LEU A 406 7.01 -35.82 20.52
C LEU A 406 7.73 -35.21 21.73
N ASP A 407 8.98 -34.79 21.55
CA ASP A 407 9.86 -34.24 22.58
C ASP A 407 10.13 -35.18 23.77
N ALA A 408 9.89 -36.49 23.61
CA ALA A 408 10.22 -37.47 24.64
C ALA A 408 11.72 -37.82 24.59
N PRO A 409 12.39 -37.99 25.77
CA PRO A 409 13.81 -38.31 25.82
C PRO A 409 14.16 -39.65 25.12
N VAL A 410 15.18 -39.62 24.26
CA VAL A 410 15.65 -40.84 23.56
C VAL A 410 16.87 -41.43 24.25
N ALA A 411 16.70 -42.58 24.85
CA ALA A 411 17.79 -43.36 25.44
C ALA A 411 18.52 -44.18 24.37
N ASN A 412 19.79 -44.50 24.61
CA ASN A 412 20.64 -45.37 23.75
C ASN A 412 20.88 -44.78 22.33
N ALA A 413 20.66 -43.50 22.11
CA ALA A 413 21.08 -42.82 20.89
C ALA A 413 22.60 -42.53 20.95
N THR A 414 23.32 -42.95 19.93
CA THR A 414 24.76 -42.64 19.81
C THR A 414 24.93 -41.39 18.99
N VAL A 415 25.39 -40.32 19.64
CA VAL A 415 25.70 -39.04 19.03
C VAL A 415 27.16 -38.99 18.65
N VAL A 416 27.46 -38.62 17.41
CA VAL A 416 28.81 -38.43 16.87
C VAL A 416 28.95 -36.99 16.39
N GLY A 417 30.02 -36.32 16.75
CA GLY A 417 30.30 -34.95 16.34
C GLY A 417 31.79 -34.64 16.33
N GLY A 418 32.09 -33.39 15.98
CA GLY A 418 33.45 -32.91 15.84
C GLY A 418 33.68 -31.58 16.53
N TRP A 419 34.90 -31.39 17.08
CA TRP A 419 35.38 -30.13 17.61
C TRP A 419 36.10 -29.34 16.54
N SER A 420 36.01 -28.03 16.60
CA SER A 420 36.74 -27.11 15.66
C SER A 420 38.25 -27.29 15.63
N THR A 421 38.80 -28.04 16.58
CA THR A 421 40.23 -28.43 16.61
C THR A 421 40.55 -29.65 15.73
N GLY A 422 39.57 -30.27 15.08
CA GLY A 422 39.67 -31.47 14.29
C GLY A 422 39.48 -32.76 15.10
N ALA A 423 39.30 -32.71 16.44
CA ALA A 423 39.05 -33.86 17.27
C ALA A 423 37.59 -34.34 17.11
N GLY A 424 37.35 -35.60 16.81
CA GLY A 424 36.07 -36.24 16.87
C GLY A 424 35.69 -36.66 18.30
N SER A 425 34.43 -36.71 18.63
CA SER A 425 33.92 -37.29 19.88
C SER A 425 32.53 -37.86 19.69
N SER A 426 32.20 -38.86 20.53
CA SER A 426 30.89 -39.45 20.55
C SER A 426 30.45 -39.78 21.99
N CYS A 427 29.14 -39.86 22.19
CA CYS A 427 28.54 -40.31 23.44
C CYS A 427 27.22 -41.01 23.15
N THR A 428 26.76 -41.81 24.13
CA THR A 428 25.47 -42.49 24.05
C THR A 428 24.53 -41.97 25.14
N THR A 429 23.31 -41.61 24.77
CA THR A 429 22.32 -41.04 25.69
C THR A 429 21.85 -42.05 26.73
N GLY A 430 21.69 -41.58 27.97
CA GLY A 430 21.05 -42.34 29.05
C GLY A 430 19.52 -42.24 28.99
N SER A 431 18.85 -42.75 30.05
CA SER A 431 17.38 -42.73 30.16
C SER A 431 16.76 -41.32 30.13
N SER A 432 17.52 -40.28 30.45
CA SER A 432 17.10 -38.88 30.36
C SER A 432 17.24 -38.27 28.95
N GLY A 433 17.63 -39.06 27.94
CA GLY A 433 17.92 -38.56 26.60
C GLY A 433 19.21 -37.74 26.49
N THR A 434 20.03 -37.71 27.54
CA THR A 434 21.24 -36.85 27.58
C THR A 434 22.52 -37.66 27.53
N CYS A 435 23.55 -37.10 26.88
CA CYS A 435 24.92 -37.58 26.98
C CYS A 435 25.92 -36.43 26.95
N VAL A 436 27.18 -36.70 27.25
CA VAL A 436 28.21 -35.70 27.41
C VAL A 436 29.43 -36.01 26.57
N VAL A 437 29.92 -35.04 25.85
CA VAL A 437 31.24 -35.04 25.20
C VAL A 437 32.16 -34.04 25.85
N SER A 438 33.47 -34.29 25.84
CA SER A 438 34.45 -33.37 26.41
C SER A 438 35.75 -33.35 25.63
N LEU A 439 36.39 -32.14 25.63
CA LEU A 439 37.69 -31.93 25.03
C LEU A 439 38.63 -31.18 25.98
N ASN A 440 39.85 -31.72 26.14
CA ASN A 440 40.89 -30.99 26.83
C ASN A 440 41.58 -29.96 25.92
N VAL A 441 41.44 -28.72 26.26
CA VAL A 441 41.92 -27.57 25.45
C VAL A 441 43.12 -26.94 26.12
N ASN A 442 44.13 -26.57 25.35
CA ASN A 442 45.31 -25.88 25.87
C ASN A 442 45.02 -24.39 26.19
N LYS A 443 45.86 -23.76 27.04
CA LYS A 443 45.69 -22.39 27.49
C LYS A 443 45.78 -21.31 26.39
N LYS A 444 46.29 -21.66 25.19
CA LYS A 444 46.44 -20.72 24.07
C LYS A 444 45.17 -20.62 23.24
N THR A 445 44.28 -21.59 23.33
CA THR A 445 43.02 -21.63 22.59
C THR A 445 41.90 -20.94 23.38
N GLY A 446 41.36 -19.84 22.85
CA GLY A 446 40.35 -19.00 23.50
C GLY A 446 38.97 -19.55 23.43
N SER A 447 38.63 -20.29 22.39
CA SER A 447 37.30 -20.90 22.20
C SER A 447 37.40 -22.19 21.36
N VAL A 448 36.41 -23.06 21.51
CA VAL A 448 36.20 -24.22 20.64
C VAL A 448 34.72 -24.39 20.34
N THR A 449 34.38 -24.83 19.14
CA THR A 449 33.00 -25.14 18.74
C THR A 449 32.87 -26.67 18.62
N TRP A 450 31.81 -27.20 19.15
CA TRP A 450 31.40 -28.60 18.90
C TRP A 450 30.21 -28.61 17.97
N THR A 451 30.22 -29.52 16.98
CA THR A 451 29.16 -29.62 15.96
C THR A 451 28.68 -31.09 15.91
N VAL A 452 27.36 -31.26 15.90
CA VAL A 452 26.69 -32.54 15.69
C VAL A 452 26.94 -33.01 14.25
N GLY A 453 27.45 -34.23 14.09
CA GLY A 453 27.63 -34.85 12.78
C GLY A 453 26.51 -35.81 12.43
N SER A 454 26.23 -36.76 13.31
CA SER A 454 25.16 -37.75 13.11
C SER A 454 24.67 -38.33 14.44
N ILE A 455 23.46 -38.86 14.43
CA ILE A 455 22.89 -39.60 15.55
C ILE A 455 22.36 -40.93 15.01
N THR A 456 22.67 -42.05 15.72
CA THR A 456 22.20 -43.40 15.38
C THR A 456 21.43 -43.98 16.52
N HIS A 457 20.32 -44.67 16.24
CA HIS A 457 19.49 -45.37 17.19
C HIS A 457 18.85 -46.62 16.54
N ALA A 458 18.51 -47.66 17.32
CA ALA A 458 18.00 -48.90 16.77
C ALA A 458 16.62 -48.80 16.11
N ALA A 459 15.78 -47.85 16.55
CA ALA A 459 14.38 -47.72 16.14
C ALA A 459 14.00 -46.34 15.56
N LEU A 460 14.81 -45.33 15.76
CA LEU A 460 14.51 -43.97 15.36
C LEU A 460 15.53 -43.44 14.31
N ALA A 461 15.05 -42.73 13.30
CA ALA A 461 15.88 -42.11 12.31
C ALA A 461 16.30 -40.70 12.79
N TYR A 462 17.54 -40.29 12.55
CA TYR A 462 17.98 -38.90 12.83
C TYR A 462 17.41 -37.94 11.79
N TYR A 463 16.73 -36.92 12.27
CA TYR A 463 16.14 -35.85 11.44
C TYR A 463 16.79 -34.50 11.75
N PRO A 464 17.94 -34.17 11.13
CA PRO A 464 18.72 -32.97 11.47
C PRO A 464 18.01 -31.66 11.21
N ALA A 465 16.99 -31.62 10.33
CA ALA A 465 16.20 -30.41 10.06
C ALA A 465 15.35 -29.98 11.28
N ALA A 466 15.09 -30.87 12.24
CA ALA A 466 14.38 -30.56 13.47
C ALA A 466 15.31 -30.17 14.63
N ASN A 467 16.64 -30.20 14.45
CA ASN A 467 17.54 -29.81 15.53
C ASN A 467 17.26 -28.33 15.91
N LEU A 468 17.02 -28.08 17.19
CA LEU A 468 16.95 -26.71 17.73
C LEU A 468 18.34 -26.10 17.76
N GLU A 469 19.37 -26.92 18.01
CA GLU A 469 20.79 -26.53 17.92
C GLU A 469 21.59 -27.64 17.23
N SER A 470 22.50 -27.25 16.33
CA SER A 470 23.39 -28.16 15.62
C SER A 470 24.86 -27.98 16.01
N ALA A 471 25.19 -26.87 16.68
CA ALA A 471 26.55 -26.55 17.12
C ALA A 471 26.53 -25.59 18.31
N ILE A 472 27.53 -25.67 19.17
CA ILE A 472 27.75 -24.77 20.30
C ILE A 472 29.21 -24.33 20.42
N THR A 473 29.43 -23.06 20.67
CA THR A 473 30.77 -22.50 20.91
C THR A 473 30.99 -22.24 22.40
N LEU A 474 32.04 -22.82 22.94
CA LEU A 474 32.47 -22.61 24.31
C LEU A 474 33.72 -21.72 24.36
N ASN A 475 33.66 -20.74 25.22
CA ASN A 475 34.80 -19.86 25.49
C ASN A 475 35.54 -20.37 26.72
N ARG A 476 36.88 -20.08 26.75
CA ARG A 476 37.71 -20.40 27.90
C ARG A 476 37.21 -19.66 29.15
N PRO A 477 36.98 -20.33 30.27
CA PRO A 477 36.52 -19.73 31.53
C PRO A 477 37.55 -18.84 32.18
#